data_4afc8b7a3e19fca6b14aec0b9f6af102
#
_entry.id   4afc8b7a3e19fca6b14aec0b9f6af102
#
_cell.length_a   1.000
_cell.length_b   1.000
_cell.length_c   1.000
_cell.angle_alpha   90.00
_cell.angle_beta   90.00
_cell.angle_gamma   90.00
#
_symmetry.space_group_name_H-M   'P 1'
#
loop_
_entity.id
_entity.type
_entity.pdbx_description
1 polymer ?
#
loop_
_entity_poly.entity_id
_entity_poly.type
_entity_poly.pdbx_seq_one_letter_code
_entity_poly.pdbx_strand_id
1 'polypeptide(L)'
;MYRVSVIHGDGIGPYIVDKALGLLTWLGDVAGFRMEFVETPAGDRVLDETGHALPDDSLRKIASSDACLKGPVGETARDVIVFLRQRLDLYANIRPFKNLPGVRSKWEGVDLVIVRENTEDLYKSVEDVGVDHAVAMLVITRRSTERIARVGFEMAAGRRRKLTVVHKGNVVRAYKYFRDVCMEVAEGYPEVEVSEMYVDNAAYQLVVNPQSFDVLLTPNMFGDILSDQAAGVVGTIGVAGSANIGDRFGLFEPVHGSAPGLNPEQANPTAQLLAAKMMLEWLGKARNDSKLVRAANILERSVEAVLSDGKVLTPDLGGSATCGMFVEAVKSKIAAFL
;
A
#
# COMPACT_ATOMS: atom_id res chain seq x y z
N MET A 1 -20.04 -4.51 13.83
CA MET A 1 -20.05 -3.38 12.87
C MET A 1 -18.68 -2.71 12.95
N TYR A 2 -18.07 -2.43 11.81
CA TYR A 2 -16.75 -1.81 11.71
C TYR A 2 -16.90 -0.40 11.17
N ARG A 3 -16.28 0.58 11.82
CA ARG A 3 -16.30 1.97 11.38
C ARG A 3 -15.06 2.26 10.56
N VAL A 4 -15.23 2.55 9.28
CA VAL A 4 -14.17 2.78 8.32
C VAL A 4 -14.24 4.22 7.82
N SER A 5 -13.23 5.03 8.11
CA SER A 5 -13.10 6.36 7.53
C SER A 5 -12.71 6.25 6.05
N VAL A 6 -13.24 7.16 5.23
CA VAL A 6 -13.04 7.15 3.78
C VAL A 6 -12.48 8.49 3.33
N ILE A 7 -11.31 8.44 2.68
CA ILE A 7 -10.75 9.57 1.94
C ILE A 7 -10.88 9.25 0.46
N HIS A 8 -11.73 9.98 -0.25
CA HIS A 8 -11.89 9.79 -1.70
C HIS A 8 -10.65 10.25 -2.48
N GLY A 9 -9.95 11.29 -1.99
CA GLY A 9 -8.77 11.85 -2.63
C GLY A 9 -9.10 12.65 -3.89
N ASP A 10 -8.18 12.64 -4.84
CA ASP A 10 -8.18 13.49 -6.03
C ASP A 10 -8.13 12.68 -7.34
N GLY A 11 -8.35 13.35 -8.47
CA GLY A 11 -8.27 12.75 -9.79
C GLY A 11 -9.22 11.56 -9.96
N ILE A 12 -8.66 10.37 -10.21
CA ILE A 12 -9.46 9.14 -10.35
C ILE A 12 -9.96 8.59 -9.01
N GLY A 13 -9.43 9.10 -7.90
CA GLY A 13 -9.70 8.62 -6.53
C GLY A 13 -11.19 8.51 -6.20
N PRO A 14 -12.00 9.58 -6.30
CA PRO A 14 -13.42 9.51 -5.97
C PRO A 14 -14.15 8.38 -6.68
N TYR A 15 -13.88 8.19 -7.96
CA TYR A 15 -14.58 7.19 -8.76
C TYR A 15 -14.21 5.75 -8.36
N ILE A 16 -12.91 5.45 -8.22
CA ILE A 16 -12.46 4.08 -7.84
C ILE A 16 -12.85 3.74 -6.40
N VAL A 17 -12.84 4.72 -5.49
CA VAL A 17 -13.25 4.53 -4.09
C VAL A 17 -14.75 4.24 -4.04
N ASP A 18 -15.61 5.04 -4.69
CA ASP A 18 -17.05 4.80 -4.71
C ASP A 18 -17.39 3.40 -5.24
N LYS A 19 -16.72 2.95 -6.29
CA LYS A 19 -16.91 1.59 -6.81
C LYS A 19 -16.47 0.52 -5.81
N ALA A 20 -15.36 0.73 -5.10
CA ALA A 20 -14.91 -0.18 -4.05
C ALA A 20 -15.88 -0.21 -2.85
N LEU A 21 -16.39 0.95 -2.40
CA LEU A 21 -17.36 1.03 -1.31
C LEU A 21 -18.67 0.32 -1.64
N GLY A 22 -19.18 0.51 -2.85
CA GLY A 22 -20.36 -0.21 -3.32
C GLY A 22 -20.18 -1.73 -3.31
N LEU A 23 -19.03 -2.21 -3.75
CA LEU A 23 -18.70 -3.64 -3.71
C LEU A 23 -18.56 -4.14 -2.27
N LEU A 24 -17.87 -3.40 -1.39
CA LEU A 24 -17.68 -3.77 0.03
C LEU A 24 -19.00 -3.82 0.80
N THR A 25 -19.91 -2.88 0.55
CA THR A 25 -21.26 -2.86 1.15
C THR A 25 -22.01 -4.13 0.77
N TRP A 26 -22.09 -4.44 -0.52
CA TRP A 26 -22.75 -5.65 -1.01
C TRP A 26 -22.07 -6.93 -0.49
N LEU A 27 -20.72 -6.97 -0.48
CA LEU A 27 -19.98 -8.11 0.06
C LEU A 27 -20.26 -8.31 1.55
N GLY A 28 -20.41 -7.22 2.31
CA GLY A 28 -20.79 -7.28 3.71
C GLY A 28 -22.15 -7.93 3.93
N ASP A 29 -23.15 -7.58 3.11
CA ASP A 29 -24.49 -8.14 3.19
C ASP A 29 -24.49 -9.66 2.93
N VAL A 30 -23.77 -10.11 1.89
CA VAL A 30 -23.73 -11.55 1.53
C VAL A 30 -22.79 -12.38 2.39
N ALA A 31 -21.71 -11.80 2.93
CA ALA A 31 -20.74 -12.49 3.80
C ALA A 31 -21.08 -12.36 5.30
N GLY A 32 -22.08 -11.58 5.67
CA GLY A 32 -22.59 -11.47 7.03
C GLY A 32 -21.72 -10.62 7.96
N PHE A 33 -21.14 -9.51 7.45
CA PHE A 33 -20.51 -8.46 8.24
C PHE A 33 -21.06 -7.08 7.87
N ARG A 34 -20.88 -6.08 8.74
CA ARG A 34 -21.35 -4.71 8.48
C ARG A 34 -20.24 -3.70 8.67
N MET A 35 -20.15 -2.76 7.72
CA MET A 35 -19.26 -1.59 7.77
C MET A 35 -20.09 -0.30 7.73
N GLU A 36 -19.71 0.66 8.55
CA GLU A 36 -20.13 2.05 8.49
C GLU A 36 -19.01 2.85 7.83
N PHE A 37 -19.28 3.40 6.66
CA PHE A 37 -18.32 4.27 5.96
C PHE A 37 -18.53 5.71 6.37
N VAL A 38 -17.48 6.35 6.89
CA VAL A 38 -17.50 7.72 7.41
C VAL A 38 -16.70 8.62 6.49
N GLU A 39 -17.36 9.57 5.86
CA GLU A 39 -16.73 10.55 4.98
C GLU A 39 -15.72 11.42 5.74
N THR A 40 -14.51 11.45 5.22
CA THR A 40 -13.39 12.23 5.76
C THR A 40 -12.66 12.95 4.62
N PRO A 41 -13.23 14.05 4.13
CA PRO A 41 -12.67 14.81 3.01
C PRO A 41 -11.21 15.20 3.26
N ALA A 42 -10.34 14.97 2.27
CA ALA A 42 -8.94 15.41 2.26
C ALA A 42 -8.41 15.40 0.81
N GLY A 43 -7.40 16.20 0.52
CA GLY A 43 -6.74 16.27 -0.78
C GLY A 43 -6.71 17.69 -1.37
N ASP A 44 -6.32 17.79 -2.64
CA ASP A 44 -6.13 19.06 -3.35
C ASP A 44 -7.43 19.85 -3.44
N ARG A 45 -8.53 19.20 -3.83
CA ARG A 45 -9.84 19.84 -3.91
C ARG A 45 -10.28 20.40 -2.56
N VAL A 46 -10.03 19.66 -1.47
CA VAL A 46 -10.40 20.10 -0.12
C VAL A 46 -9.56 21.28 0.32
N LEU A 47 -8.27 21.32 -0.06
CA LEU A 47 -7.40 22.50 0.16
C LEU A 47 -7.97 23.73 -0.54
N ASP A 48 -8.37 23.61 -1.80
CA ASP A 48 -8.95 24.71 -2.58
C ASP A 48 -10.27 25.23 -1.99
N GLU A 49 -11.11 24.32 -1.49
CA GLU A 49 -12.43 24.67 -0.93
C GLU A 49 -12.36 25.22 0.50
N THR A 50 -11.40 24.76 1.32
CA THR A 50 -11.40 25.02 2.78
C THR A 50 -10.15 25.71 3.31
N GLY A 51 -9.08 25.80 2.50
CA GLY A 51 -7.76 26.26 2.92
C GLY A 51 -6.93 25.23 3.70
N HIS A 52 -7.43 24.00 3.87
CA HIS A 52 -6.75 22.92 4.60
C HIS A 52 -6.86 21.60 3.82
N ALA A 53 -5.73 20.99 3.46
CA ALA A 53 -5.74 19.70 2.74
C ALA A 53 -6.31 18.55 3.56
N LEU A 54 -6.22 18.62 4.89
CA LEU A 54 -6.80 17.69 5.85
C LEU A 54 -7.46 18.49 6.99
N PRO A 55 -8.77 18.78 6.93
CA PRO A 55 -9.48 19.48 8.00
C PRO A 55 -9.45 18.71 9.33
N ASP A 56 -9.44 19.43 10.45
CA ASP A 56 -9.42 18.85 11.79
C ASP A 56 -10.58 17.89 12.06
N ASP A 57 -11.76 18.13 11.48
CA ASP A 57 -12.91 17.24 11.60
C ASP A 57 -12.63 15.88 10.92
N SER A 58 -12.06 15.90 9.72
CA SER A 58 -11.62 14.69 9.03
C SER A 58 -10.60 13.92 9.86
N LEU A 59 -9.59 14.60 10.41
CA LEU A 59 -8.58 13.98 11.28
C LEU A 59 -9.20 13.32 12.52
N ARG A 60 -10.14 14.00 13.20
CA ARG A 60 -10.84 13.43 14.37
C ARG A 60 -11.65 12.18 13.99
N LYS A 61 -12.38 12.21 12.88
CA LYS A 61 -13.16 11.08 12.38
C LYS A 61 -12.27 9.90 12.02
N ILE A 62 -11.14 10.15 11.34
CA ILE A 62 -10.14 9.12 11.00
C ILE A 62 -9.63 8.48 12.30
N ALA A 63 -9.15 9.27 13.25
CA ALA A 63 -8.59 8.77 14.50
C ALA A 63 -9.59 7.98 15.38
N SER A 64 -10.89 8.19 15.19
CA SER A 64 -11.97 7.49 15.90
C SER A 64 -12.55 6.29 15.15
N SER A 65 -12.04 5.97 13.97
CA SER A 65 -12.45 4.83 13.16
C SER A 65 -11.60 3.59 13.44
N ASP A 66 -12.08 2.41 13.03
CA ASP A 66 -11.31 1.15 13.16
C ASP A 66 -10.21 1.03 12.10
N ALA A 67 -10.43 1.62 10.92
CA ALA A 67 -9.48 1.69 9.82
C ALA A 67 -9.81 2.86 8.88
N CYS A 68 -8.91 3.14 7.93
CA CYS A 68 -9.13 4.10 6.85
C CYS A 68 -8.94 3.44 5.49
N LEU A 69 -9.91 3.61 4.58
CA LEU A 69 -9.75 3.30 3.15
C LEU A 69 -9.59 4.63 2.40
N LYS A 70 -8.48 4.76 1.66
CA LYS A 70 -8.11 6.01 1.02
C LYS A 70 -7.89 5.81 -0.48
N GLY A 71 -8.44 6.72 -1.28
CA GLY A 71 -8.04 6.93 -2.67
C GLY A 71 -6.75 7.74 -2.78
N PRO A 72 -6.16 7.85 -3.98
CA PRO A 72 -4.95 8.64 -4.19
C PRO A 72 -5.21 10.14 -3.95
N VAL A 73 -4.19 10.85 -3.46
CA VAL A 73 -4.19 12.32 -3.37
C VAL A 73 -3.17 12.89 -4.34
N GLY A 74 -3.35 14.16 -4.72
CA GLY A 74 -2.48 14.87 -5.64
C GLY A 74 -1.27 15.52 -4.97
N GLU A 75 -1.09 16.83 -5.19
CA GLU A 75 0.07 17.59 -4.70
C GLU A 75 0.08 17.76 -3.17
N THR A 76 -1.06 17.59 -2.51
CA THR A 76 -1.21 17.65 -1.05
C THR A 76 -0.77 16.37 -0.33
N ALA A 77 -0.11 15.44 -1.01
CA ALA A 77 0.31 14.16 -0.43
C ALA A 77 1.11 14.32 0.88
N ARG A 78 1.98 15.36 0.97
CA ARG A 78 2.72 15.69 2.20
C ARG A 78 1.78 15.99 3.37
N ASP A 79 0.79 16.86 3.15
CA ASP A 79 -0.09 17.39 4.18
C ASP A 79 -1.23 16.41 4.55
N VAL A 80 -1.48 15.41 3.72
CA VAL A 80 -2.48 14.37 3.96
C VAL A 80 -1.82 13.07 4.39
N ILE A 81 -1.19 12.33 3.46
CA ILE A 81 -0.76 10.96 3.77
C ILE A 81 0.50 10.91 4.63
N VAL A 82 1.51 11.75 4.37
CA VAL A 82 2.73 11.77 5.18
C VAL A 82 2.40 12.23 6.61
N PHE A 83 1.54 13.25 6.73
CA PHE A 83 1.06 13.72 8.03
C PHE A 83 0.29 12.62 8.80
N LEU A 84 -0.66 11.92 8.15
CA LEU A 84 -1.41 10.83 8.77
C LEU A 84 -0.51 9.68 9.22
N ARG A 85 0.48 9.28 8.41
CA ARG A 85 1.46 8.24 8.77
C ARG A 85 2.19 8.57 10.08
N GLN A 86 2.64 9.81 10.22
CA GLN A 86 3.34 10.27 11.42
C GLN A 86 2.38 10.47 12.60
N ARG A 87 1.22 11.08 12.38
CA ARG A 87 0.25 11.42 13.44
C ARG A 87 -0.40 10.20 14.07
N LEU A 88 -0.64 9.15 13.28
CA LEU A 88 -1.26 7.89 13.73
C LEU A 88 -0.22 6.77 13.96
N ASP A 89 1.07 7.10 13.90
CA ASP A 89 2.21 6.16 14.05
C ASP A 89 2.08 4.92 13.16
N LEU A 90 1.75 5.12 11.87
CA LEU A 90 1.64 4.06 10.86
C LEU A 90 3.03 3.71 10.33
N TYR A 91 3.85 3.08 11.15
CA TYR A 91 5.28 2.91 10.93
C TYR A 91 5.65 1.87 9.88
N ALA A 92 4.72 0.97 9.50
CA ALA A 92 4.98 -0.06 8.51
C ALA A 92 4.12 0.16 7.26
N ASN A 93 4.76 0.34 6.10
CA ASN A 93 4.09 0.34 4.82
C ASN A 93 4.38 -0.97 4.09
N ILE A 94 3.33 -1.75 3.86
CA ILE A 94 3.39 -3.08 3.26
C ILE A 94 2.88 -3.00 1.83
N ARG A 95 3.73 -3.34 0.87
CA ARG A 95 3.45 -3.28 -0.57
C ARG A 95 3.75 -4.64 -1.23
N PRO A 96 2.77 -5.52 -1.42
CA PRO A 96 2.96 -6.79 -2.12
C PRO A 96 2.93 -6.60 -3.64
N PHE A 97 3.83 -7.30 -4.33
CA PHE A 97 3.95 -7.32 -5.77
C PHE A 97 4.08 -8.78 -6.23
N LYS A 98 3.09 -9.26 -6.98
CA LYS A 98 3.12 -10.60 -7.58
C LYS A 98 2.62 -10.55 -9.02
N ASN A 99 3.05 -11.48 -9.84
CA ASN A 99 2.43 -11.65 -11.15
C ASN A 99 0.97 -12.06 -10.96
N LEU A 100 0.05 -11.19 -11.38
CA LEU A 100 -1.37 -11.53 -11.40
C LEU A 100 -1.73 -12.23 -12.72
N PRO A 101 -2.61 -13.25 -12.68
CA PRO A 101 -3.06 -13.92 -13.89
C PRO A 101 -3.63 -12.93 -14.90
N GLY A 102 -3.30 -13.06 -16.18
CA GLY A 102 -3.80 -12.17 -17.24
C GLY A 102 -3.13 -10.79 -17.32
N VAL A 103 -2.33 -10.39 -16.34
CA VAL A 103 -1.53 -9.16 -16.40
C VAL A 103 -0.20 -9.44 -17.11
N ARG A 104 0.07 -8.69 -18.17
CA ARG A 104 1.31 -8.86 -18.94
C ARG A 104 2.51 -8.33 -18.14
N SER A 105 3.50 -9.16 -17.97
CA SER A 105 4.78 -8.82 -17.36
C SER A 105 5.93 -9.41 -18.19
N LYS A 106 7.10 -8.78 -18.10
CA LYS A 106 8.33 -9.32 -18.69
C LYS A 106 8.82 -10.57 -17.93
N TRP A 107 8.50 -10.66 -16.64
CA TRP A 107 8.97 -11.70 -15.74
C TRP A 107 7.80 -12.56 -15.27
N GLU A 108 8.05 -13.86 -15.12
CA GLU A 108 7.11 -14.81 -14.53
C GLU A 108 7.62 -15.26 -13.15
N GLY A 109 6.71 -15.66 -12.27
CA GLY A 109 7.05 -16.17 -10.94
C GLY A 109 7.54 -15.12 -9.96
N VAL A 110 7.29 -13.83 -10.23
CA VAL A 110 7.57 -12.76 -9.28
C VAL A 110 6.51 -12.77 -8.19
N ASP A 111 6.95 -12.86 -6.93
CA ASP A 111 6.12 -12.72 -5.73
C ASP A 111 7.00 -12.16 -4.61
N LEU A 112 7.00 -10.86 -4.44
CA LEU A 112 7.79 -10.15 -3.44
C LEU A 112 6.94 -9.15 -2.65
N VAL A 113 7.43 -8.77 -1.47
CA VAL A 113 6.82 -7.74 -0.64
C VAL A 113 7.88 -6.72 -0.25
N ILE A 114 7.59 -5.44 -0.44
CA ILE A 114 8.39 -4.37 0.12
C ILE A 114 7.78 -3.95 1.46
N VAL A 115 8.59 -4.08 2.51
CA VAL A 115 8.30 -3.63 3.86
C VAL A 115 9.10 -2.35 4.07
N ARG A 116 8.39 -1.22 3.97
CA ARG A 116 8.94 0.13 3.98
C ARG A 116 8.73 0.77 5.35
N GLU A 117 9.80 1.28 5.96
CA GLU A 117 9.66 2.21 7.09
C GLU A 117 8.86 3.43 6.61
N ASN A 118 8.00 4.00 7.45
CA ASN A 118 6.96 4.90 6.95
C ASN A 118 6.82 6.23 7.70
N THR A 119 7.64 6.49 8.71
CA THR A 119 7.49 7.66 9.61
C THR A 119 8.75 8.51 9.74
N GLU A 120 9.86 8.04 9.26
CA GLU A 120 11.18 8.67 9.38
C GLU A 120 11.86 8.87 8.00
N ASP A 121 13.18 8.83 7.97
CA ASP A 121 14.02 9.14 6.81
C ASP A 121 13.88 10.62 6.41
N LEU A 122 14.05 10.96 5.14
CA LEU A 122 13.81 12.31 4.61
C LEU A 122 12.33 12.72 4.71
N TYR A 123 11.41 11.75 4.69
CA TYR A 123 9.96 12.00 4.86
C TYR A 123 9.57 12.43 6.27
N LYS A 124 10.54 12.52 7.21
CA LYS A 124 10.33 13.18 8.51
C LYS A 124 10.01 14.67 8.33
N SER A 125 10.31 15.22 7.16
CA SER A 125 10.04 16.61 6.78
C SER A 125 10.69 17.64 7.73
N VAL A 126 11.88 17.32 8.25
CA VAL A 126 12.72 18.28 8.97
C VAL A 126 13.63 18.92 7.93
N GLU A 127 13.21 20.07 7.45
CA GLU A 127 13.86 20.73 6.33
C GLU A 127 13.81 22.25 6.45
N ASP A 128 14.74 22.92 5.79
CA ASP A 128 14.78 24.36 5.61
C ASP A 128 15.02 24.67 4.14
N VAL A 129 14.21 25.57 3.58
CA VAL A 129 14.30 26.01 2.18
C VAL A 129 14.43 27.51 2.15
N GLY A 130 15.62 28.01 1.85
CA GLY A 130 15.93 29.41 1.67
C GLY A 130 15.93 29.81 0.20
N VAL A 131 16.37 31.05 -0.07
CA VAL A 131 16.42 31.61 -1.45
C VAL A 131 17.49 30.90 -2.31
N ASP A 132 18.60 30.50 -1.68
CA ASP A 132 19.81 29.99 -2.34
C ASP A 132 20.22 28.59 -1.85
N HIS A 133 19.45 27.99 -0.94
CA HIS A 133 19.74 26.67 -0.39
C HIS A 133 18.47 25.91 -0.03
N ALA A 134 18.58 24.60 0.02
CA ALA A 134 17.61 23.70 0.65
C ALA A 134 18.36 22.65 1.46
N VAL A 135 17.93 22.39 2.68
CA VAL A 135 18.50 21.40 3.58
C VAL A 135 17.37 20.48 4.06
N ALA A 136 17.60 19.17 4.01
CA ALA A 136 16.71 18.18 4.60
C ALA A 136 17.50 17.24 5.51
N MET A 137 16.96 16.95 6.68
CA MET A 137 17.59 16.06 7.66
C MET A 137 17.08 14.62 7.47
N LEU A 138 18.01 13.71 7.20
CA LEU A 138 17.73 12.27 7.23
C LEU A 138 17.71 11.80 8.68
N VAL A 139 16.54 11.31 9.14
CA VAL A 139 16.34 10.86 10.52
C VAL A 139 16.10 9.36 10.54
N ILE A 140 16.93 8.60 11.27
CA ILE A 140 16.76 7.16 11.50
C ILE A 140 16.96 6.90 12.97
N THR A 141 15.94 6.35 13.63
CA THR A 141 16.04 5.99 15.06
C THR A 141 16.05 4.47 15.24
N ARG A 142 16.67 4.01 16.34
CA ARG A 142 16.63 2.59 16.73
C ARG A 142 15.21 2.08 16.86
N ARG A 143 14.37 2.81 17.57
CA ARG A 143 12.97 2.42 17.84
C ARG A 143 12.19 2.14 16.53
N SER A 144 12.27 3.06 15.57
CA SER A 144 11.56 2.92 14.30
C SER A 144 12.13 1.79 13.47
N THR A 145 13.46 1.67 13.40
CA THR A 145 14.15 0.60 12.69
C THR A 145 13.84 -0.78 13.27
N GLU A 146 13.87 -0.95 14.59
CA GLU A 146 13.53 -2.22 15.24
C GLU A 146 12.08 -2.65 14.95
N ARG A 147 11.13 -1.70 14.98
CA ARG A 147 9.72 -2.00 14.71
C ARG A 147 9.52 -2.49 13.28
N ILE A 148 10.06 -1.75 12.32
CA ILE A 148 9.89 -2.14 10.91
C ILE A 148 10.68 -3.42 10.59
N ALA A 149 11.82 -3.64 11.21
CA ALA A 149 12.58 -4.87 11.06
C ALA A 149 11.78 -6.08 11.56
N ARG A 150 11.16 -6.02 12.75
CA ARG A 150 10.29 -7.09 13.24
C ARG A 150 9.17 -7.41 12.26
N VAL A 151 8.47 -6.40 11.74
CA VAL A 151 7.42 -6.61 10.72
C VAL A 151 7.98 -7.31 9.49
N GLY A 152 9.17 -6.91 9.01
CA GLY A 152 9.82 -7.54 7.87
C GLY A 152 10.18 -9.00 8.13
N PHE A 153 10.76 -9.31 9.28
CA PHE A 153 11.14 -10.68 9.66
C PHE A 153 9.93 -11.58 9.90
N GLU A 154 8.90 -11.11 10.60
CA GLU A 154 7.64 -11.84 10.79
C GLU A 154 6.97 -12.15 9.45
N MET A 155 6.98 -11.19 8.53
CA MET A 155 6.47 -11.40 7.18
C MET A 155 7.30 -12.45 6.42
N ALA A 156 8.62 -12.38 6.47
CA ALA A 156 9.49 -13.35 5.82
C ALA A 156 9.31 -14.75 6.40
N ALA A 157 9.18 -14.88 7.72
CA ALA A 157 8.93 -16.16 8.40
C ALA A 157 7.63 -16.84 7.92
N GLY A 158 6.59 -16.04 7.62
CA GLY A 158 5.32 -16.53 7.05
C GLY A 158 5.33 -16.76 5.53
N ARG A 159 6.45 -16.47 4.84
CA ARG A 159 6.61 -16.60 3.39
C ARG A 159 7.74 -17.59 3.04
N ARG A 160 8.62 -17.23 2.10
CA ARG A 160 9.73 -18.10 1.65
C ARG A 160 10.97 -18.03 2.54
N ARG A 161 10.87 -17.33 3.69
CA ARG A 161 11.93 -17.18 4.69
C ARG A 161 13.21 -16.51 4.16
N LYS A 162 13.05 -15.53 3.26
CA LYS A 162 14.14 -14.71 2.73
C LYS A 162 13.87 -13.24 2.95
N LEU A 163 14.84 -12.52 3.50
CA LEU A 163 14.74 -11.08 3.69
C LEU A 163 16.02 -10.40 3.21
N THR A 164 15.87 -9.36 2.41
CA THR A 164 16.96 -8.50 1.97
C THR A 164 16.82 -7.11 2.59
N VAL A 165 17.77 -6.74 3.43
CA VAL A 165 17.88 -5.39 4.00
C VAL A 165 18.48 -4.46 2.95
N VAL A 166 17.72 -3.48 2.48
CA VAL A 166 18.17 -2.51 1.48
C VAL A 166 18.65 -1.23 2.15
N HIS A 167 19.86 -0.78 1.80
CA HIS A 167 20.47 0.39 2.42
C HIS A 167 21.46 1.09 1.48
N LYS A 168 22.06 2.21 1.91
CA LYS A 168 23.19 2.90 1.23
C LYS A 168 24.31 3.22 2.23
N GLY A 169 24.60 2.28 3.10
CA GLY A 169 25.52 2.45 4.23
C GLY A 169 27.00 2.66 3.85
N ASN A 170 27.40 2.34 2.61
CA ASN A 170 28.73 2.64 2.11
C ASN A 170 28.99 4.14 1.87
N VAL A 171 27.92 4.95 1.75
CA VAL A 171 28.01 6.40 1.51
C VAL A 171 27.43 7.20 2.67
N VAL A 172 26.25 6.77 3.20
CA VAL A 172 25.49 7.49 4.21
C VAL A 172 25.47 6.70 5.51
N ARG A 173 26.09 7.23 6.56
CA ARG A 173 26.24 6.55 7.86
C ARG A 173 24.88 6.25 8.52
N ALA A 174 23.87 7.10 8.34
CA ALA A 174 22.55 6.86 8.89
C ALA A 174 21.91 5.59 8.28
N TYR A 175 22.09 5.33 6.99
CA TYR A 175 21.63 4.08 6.39
C TYR A 175 22.46 2.86 6.81
N LYS A 176 23.74 3.05 7.16
CA LYS A 176 24.50 2.00 7.82
C LYS A 176 23.92 1.66 9.19
N TYR A 177 23.53 2.67 9.96
CA TYR A 177 22.88 2.48 11.25
C TYR A 177 21.55 1.71 11.11
N PHE A 178 20.70 2.05 10.13
CA PHE A 178 19.50 1.28 9.80
C PHE A 178 19.82 -0.20 9.58
N ARG A 179 20.80 -0.47 8.71
CA ARG A 179 21.25 -1.83 8.41
C ARG A 179 21.72 -2.56 9.67
N ASP A 180 22.59 -1.93 10.47
CA ASP A 180 23.18 -2.54 11.66
C ASP A 180 22.08 -2.95 12.67
N VAL A 181 21.09 -2.09 12.92
CA VAL A 181 19.94 -2.41 13.78
C VAL A 181 19.06 -3.53 13.18
N CYS A 182 18.84 -3.55 11.86
CA CYS A 182 18.12 -4.65 11.22
C CYS A 182 18.84 -6.00 11.41
N MET A 183 20.19 -6.02 11.33
CA MET A 183 20.98 -7.22 11.54
C MET A 183 20.96 -7.69 13.01
N GLU A 184 20.93 -6.78 13.98
CA GLU A 184 20.73 -7.13 15.39
C GLU A 184 19.34 -7.80 15.61
N VAL A 185 18.28 -7.26 14.98
CA VAL A 185 16.92 -7.86 15.05
C VAL A 185 16.89 -9.25 14.39
N ALA A 186 17.67 -9.46 13.33
CA ALA A 186 17.76 -10.73 12.61
C ALA A 186 18.19 -11.91 13.53
N GLU A 187 18.96 -11.65 14.58
CA GLU A 187 19.40 -12.69 15.55
C GLU A 187 18.22 -13.40 16.22
N GLY A 188 17.05 -12.72 16.30
CA GLY A 188 15.80 -13.28 16.82
C GLY A 188 15.03 -14.16 15.83
N TYR A 189 15.46 -14.28 14.58
CA TYR A 189 14.76 -14.99 13.50
C TYR A 189 15.68 -15.96 12.74
N PRO A 190 16.26 -16.97 13.43
CA PRO A 190 17.28 -17.85 12.84
C PRO A 190 16.75 -18.69 11.65
N GLU A 191 15.44 -18.80 11.49
CA GLU A 191 14.81 -19.50 10.37
C GLU A 191 14.73 -18.69 9.09
N VAL A 192 15.05 -17.37 9.14
CA VAL A 192 15.00 -16.47 7.98
C VAL A 192 16.41 -16.26 7.41
N GLU A 193 16.57 -16.58 6.13
CA GLU A 193 17.79 -16.26 5.38
C GLU A 193 17.88 -14.76 5.16
N VAL A 194 18.85 -14.10 5.79
CA VAL A 194 19.04 -12.65 5.72
C VAL A 194 20.19 -12.31 4.79
N SER A 195 19.94 -11.38 3.89
CA SER A 195 20.94 -10.73 3.05
C SER A 195 20.87 -9.22 3.15
N GLU A 196 21.93 -8.55 2.75
CA GLU A 196 21.94 -7.09 2.63
C GLU A 196 22.28 -6.66 1.21
N MET A 197 21.76 -5.51 0.80
CA MET A 197 22.03 -5.01 -0.55
C MET A 197 22.01 -3.47 -0.57
N TYR A 198 22.95 -2.88 -1.31
CA TYR A 198 22.88 -1.45 -1.61
C TYR A 198 21.71 -1.16 -2.52
N VAL A 199 21.01 -0.04 -2.31
CA VAL A 199 19.77 0.32 -3.01
C VAL A 199 19.93 0.38 -4.53
N ASP A 200 21.07 0.83 -5.03
CA ASP A 200 21.39 0.85 -6.46
C ASP A 200 21.47 -0.56 -7.05
N ASN A 201 22.07 -1.51 -6.33
CA ASN A 201 22.07 -2.92 -6.73
C ASN A 201 20.68 -3.55 -6.59
N ALA A 202 19.92 -3.22 -5.54
CA ALA A 202 18.55 -3.69 -5.39
C ALA A 202 17.66 -3.22 -6.56
N ALA A 203 17.79 -1.97 -6.97
CA ALA A 203 17.10 -1.43 -8.14
C ALA A 203 17.51 -2.18 -9.42
N TYR A 204 18.81 -2.45 -9.62
CA TYR A 204 19.28 -3.25 -10.76
C TYR A 204 18.72 -4.68 -10.73
N GLN A 205 18.79 -5.36 -9.58
CA GLN A 205 18.32 -6.74 -9.43
C GLN A 205 16.80 -6.87 -9.61
N LEU A 206 15.99 -5.88 -9.19
CA LEU A 206 14.57 -5.85 -9.47
C LEU A 206 14.26 -5.85 -10.97
N VAL A 207 15.15 -5.28 -11.82
CA VAL A 207 14.96 -5.28 -13.27
C VAL A 207 15.45 -6.58 -13.92
N VAL A 208 16.52 -7.21 -13.42
CA VAL A 208 17.17 -8.33 -14.09
C VAL A 208 16.85 -9.69 -13.50
N ASN A 209 16.49 -9.77 -12.20
CA ASN A 209 16.21 -11.02 -11.48
C ASN A 209 15.23 -10.81 -10.32
N PRO A 210 14.02 -10.28 -10.56
CA PRO A 210 13.05 -9.96 -9.49
C PRO A 210 12.58 -11.19 -8.70
N GLN A 211 12.61 -12.39 -9.28
CA GLN A 211 12.20 -13.63 -8.64
C GLN A 211 13.09 -14.04 -7.45
N SER A 212 14.31 -13.49 -7.38
CA SER A 212 15.24 -13.76 -6.27
C SER A 212 14.79 -13.15 -4.95
N PHE A 213 13.93 -12.12 -5.00
CA PHE A 213 13.44 -11.43 -3.82
C PHE A 213 12.18 -12.08 -3.24
N ASP A 214 12.10 -12.12 -1.91
CA ASP A 214 10.90 -12.48 -1.15
C ASP A 214 10.41 -11.27 -0.36
N VAL A 215 11.16 -10.82 0.66
CA VAL A 215 10.88 -9.60 1.41
C VAL A 215 12.03 -8.64 1.27
N LEU A 216 11.76 -7.41 0.83
CA LEU A 216 12.70 -6.29 0.85
C LEU A 216 12.34 -5.37 2.02
N LEU A 217 13.25 -5.26 2.98
CA LEU A 217 13.14 -4.35 4.12
C LEU A 217 13.91 -3.07 3.82
N THR A 218 13.24 -1.93 3.86
CA THR A 218 13.79 -0.67 3.36
C THR A 218 13.56 0.52 4.29
N PRO A 219 14.46 1.52 4.31
CA PRO A 219 14.13 2.87 4.75
C PRO A 219 12.98 3.47 3.90
N ASN A 220 12.42 4.58 4.35
CA ASN A 220 11.22 5.18 3.79
C ASN A 220 11.39 5.55 2.30
N MET A 221 12.33 6.42 1.96
CA MET A 221 12.50 6.89 0.57
C MET A 221 12.86 5.76 -0.40
N PHE A 222 13.72 4.83 0.00
CA PHE A 222 14.09 3.73 -0.87
C PHE A 222 12.93 2.79 -1.14
N GLY A 223 12.12 2.51 -0.12
CA GLY A 223 10.91 1.69 -0.26
C GLY A 223 9.87 2.32 -1.17
N ASP A 224 9.77 3.64 -1.18
CA ASP A 224 8.89 4.35 -2.09
C ASP A 224 9.29 4.13 -3.55
N ILE A 225 10.55 4.45 -3.87
CA ILE A 225 11.07 4.36 -5.24
C ILE A 225 11.05 2.90 -5.75
N LEU A 226 11.56 1.97 -4.93
CA LEU A 226 11.64 0.56 -5.32
C LEU A 226 10.26 -0.09 -5.48
N SER A 227 9.23 0.39 -4.77
CA SER A 227 7.89 -0.16 -4.92
C SER A 227 7.23 0.22 -6.25
N ASP A 228 7.43 1.44 -6.74
CA ASP A 228 6.94 1.85 -8.05
C ASP A 228 7.67 1.07 -9.17
N GLN A 229 8.97 0.85 -9.00
CA GLN A 229 9.74 -0.01 -9.89
C GLN A 229 9.22 -1.46 -9.87
N ALA A 230 8.94 -2.02 -8.68
CA ALA A 230 8.39 -3.36 -8.53
C ALA A 230 6.99 -3.49 -9.17
N ALA A 231 6.17 -2.45 -9.08
CA ALA A 231 4.89 -2.39 -9.79
C ALA A 231 5.06 -2.49 -11.30
N GLY A 232 6.05 -1.77 -11.88
CA GLY A 232 6.41 -1.89 -13.29
C GLY A 232 6.92 -3.29 -13.67
N VAL A 233 7.64 -3.95 -12.77
CA VAL A 233 8.15 -5.32 -12.98
C VAL A 233 7.02 -6.34 -13.06
N VAL A 234 5.96 -6.22 -12.25
CA VAL A 234 4.81 -7.13 -12.29
C VAL A 234 3.73 -6.74 -13.31
N GLY A 235 3.94 -5.64 -14.04
CA GLY A 235 3.15 -5.26 -15.21
C GLY A 235 2.55 -3.87 -15.17
N THR A 236 1.90 -3.45 -14.10
CA THR A 236 1.31 -2.10 -13.97
C THR A 236 1.13 -1.70 -12.51
N ILE A 237 1.24 -0.41 -12.23
CA ILE A 237 0.97 0.15 -10.91
C ILE A 237 -0.54 0.09 -10.55
N GLY A 238 -1.41 -0.01 -11.55
CA GLY A 238 -2.86 -0.11 -11.37
C GLY A 238 -3.34 -1.38 -10.66
N VAL A 239 -2.44 -2.35 -10.39
CA VAL A 239 -2.78 -3.58 -9.66
C VAL A 239 -2.12 -3.67 -8.27
N ALA A 240 -1.46 -2.63 -7.81
CA ALA A 240 -0.71 -2.64 -6.56
C ALA A 240 -1.48 -1.93 -5.43
N GLY A 241 -1.94 -2.69 -4.44
CA GLY A 241 -2.49 -2.19 -3.18
C GLY A 241 -1.42 -2.00 -2.12
N SER A 242 -1.68 -1.16 -1.13
CA SER A 242 -0.76 -0.81 -0.05
C SER A 242 -1.48 -0.73 1.30
N ALA A 243 -0.80 -1.13 2.36
CA ALA A 243 -1.25 -0.97 3.73
C ALA A 243 -0.24 -0.15 4.54
N ASN A 244 -0.70 0.91 5.20
CA ASN A 244 0.06 1.67 6.18
C ASN A 244 -0.41 1.24 7.56
N ILE A 245 0.44 0.54 8.33
CA ILE A 245 0.06 -0.17 9.55
C ILE A 245 0.79 0.41 10.75
N GLY A 246 0.03 0.70 11.81
CA GLY A 246 0.51 0.92 13.17
C GLY A 246 -0.01 -0.17 14.11
N ASP A 247 0.29 -0.05 15.40
CA ASP A 247 -0.11 -1.06 16.40
C ASP A 247 -1.65 -1.17 16.55
N ARG A 248 -2.39 -0.09 16.29
CA ARG A 248 -3.82 -0.01 16.58
C ARG A 248 -4.68 0.47 15.42
N PHE A 249 -4.07 0.93 14.34
CA PHE A 249 -4.76 1.53 13.20
C PHE A 249 -4.09 1.15 11.90
N GLY A 250 -4.89 0.96 10.84
CA GLY A 250 -4.43 0.71 9.48
C GLY A 250 -5.10 1.66 8.49
N LEU A 251 -4.31 2.19 7.55
CA LEU A 251 -4.75 2.98 6.41
C LEU A 251 -4.37 2.26 5.13
N PHE A 252 -5.34 2.04 4.26
CA PHE A 252 -5.24 1.22 3.06
C PHE A 252 -5.50 2.06 1.81
N GLU A 253 -4.60 1.99 0.85
CA GLU A 253 -4.62 2.84 -0.35
C GLU A 253 -4.00 2.13 -1.55
N PRO A 254 -4.31 2.50 -2.80
CA PRO A 254 -3.52 2.07 -3.95
C PRO A 254 -2.11 2.67 -3.89
N VAL A 255 -1.13 2.01 -4.54
CA VAL A 255 0.24 2.53 -4.64
C VAL A 255 0.30 3.73 -5.59
N HIS A 256 -0.49 3.72 -6.67
CA HIS A 256 -0.51 4.80 -7.67
C HIS A 256 -1.06 6.13 -7.15
N GLY A 257 -0.66 7.23 -7.79
CA GLY A 257 -1.17 8.59 -7.52
C GLY A 257 -2.54 8.88 -8.14
N SER A 258 -2.94 10.15 -8.10
CA SER A 258 -4.27 10.63 -8.50
C SER A 258 -4.56 10.61 -10.01
N ALA A 259 -3.54 10.51 -10.87
CA ALA A 259 -3.66 10.46 -12.33
C ALA A 259 -4.64 11.52 -12.91
N PRO A 260 -4.42 12.83 -12.69
CA PRO A 260 -5.41 13.88 -12.96
C PRO A 260 -5.82 14.00 -14.44
N GLY A 261 -5.00 13.47 -15.37
CA GLY A 261 -5.30 13.47 -16.81
C GLY A 261 -6.07 12.25 -17.32
N LEU A 262 -6.33 11.26 -16.46
CA LEU A 262 -7.03 10.04 -16.84
C LEU A 262 -8.55 10.20 -16.66
N ASN A 263 -9.33 9.74 -17.67
CA ASN A 263 -10.77 9.61 -17.50
C ASN A 263 -11.07 8.60 -16.36
N PRO A 264 -11.74 8.99 -15.26
CA PRO A 264 -12.01 8.12 -14.12
C PRO A 264 -12.76 6.83 -14.48
N GLU A 265 -13.61 6.85 -15.51
CA GLU A 265 -14.33 5.65 -15.97
C GLU A 265 -13.39 4.59 -16.57
N GLN A 266 -12.22 5.00 -17.07
CA GLN A 266 -11.20 4.12 -17.65
C GLN A 266 -10.17 3.66 -16.62
N ALA A 267 -10.24 4.18 -15.38
CA ALA A 267 -9.30 3.82 -14.33
C ALA A 267 -9.44 2.33 -13.95
N ASN A 268 -8.30 1.70 -13.69
CA ASN A 268 -8.24 0.33 -13.18
C ASN A 268 -8.54 0.31 -11.67
N PRO A 269 -9.61 -0.33 -11.18
CA PRO A 269 -9.94 -0.35 -9.77
C PRO A 269 -9.17 -1.42 -8.97
N THR A 270 -8.36 -2.26 -9.63
CA THR A 270 -7.73 -3.42 -9.01
C THR A 270 -6.90 -3.05 -7.78
N ALA A 271 -6.07 -2.02 -7.87
CA ALA A 271 -5.25 -1.57 -6.73
C ALA A 271 -6.11 -1.16 -5.52
N GLN A 272 -7.21 -0.43 -5.76
CA GLN A 272 -8.14 -0.02 -4.70
C GLN A 272 -8.88 -1.22 -4.09
N LEU A 273 -9.28 -2.20 -4.91
CA LEU A 273 -9.90 -3.44 -4.44
C LEU A 273 -8.93 -4.30 -3.63
N LEU A 274 -7.65 -4.38 -4.04
CA LEU A 274 -6.63 -5.10 -3.29
C LEU A 274 -6.25 -4.36 -1.99
N ALA A 275 -6.25 -3.03 -1.97
CA ALA A 275 -6.13 -2.26 -0.73
C ALA A 275 -7.31 -2.54 0.22
N ALA A 276 -8.54 -2.59 -0.30
CA ALA A 276 -9.72 -2.99 0.46
C ALA A 276 -9.62 -4.44 0.98
N LYS A 277 -9.09 -5.36 0.19
CA LYS A 277 -8.77 -6.73 0.62
C LYS A 277 -7.81 -6.74 1.80
N MET A 278 -6.73 -5.95 1.72
CA MET A 278 -5.76 -5.84 2.83
C MET A 278 -6.41 -5.28 4.09
N MET A 279 -7.33 -4.31 3.96
CA MET A 279 -8.11 -3.77 5.08
C MET A 279 -9.00 -4.84 5.73
N LEU A 280 -9.73 -5.62 4.95
CA LEU A 280 -10.57 -6.72 5.45
C LEU A 280 -9.74 -7.76 6.20
N GLU A 281 -8.61 -8.16 5.64
CA GLU A 281 -7.71 -9.13 6.25
C GLU A 281 -7.13 -8.61 7.57
N TRP A 282 -6.65 -7.36 7.58
CA TRP A 282 -6.10 -6.73 8.78
C TRP A 282 -7.13 -6.60 9.90
N LEU A 283 -8.33 -6.06 9.60
CA LEU A 283 -9.43 -5.95 10.56
C LEU A 283 -9.85 -7.34 11.07
N GLY A 284 -9.96 -8.32 10.18
CA GLY A 284 -10.32 -9.69 10.51
C GLY A 284 -9.33 -10.33 11.49
N LYS A 285 -8.03 -10.15 11.26
CA LYS A 285 -6.97 -10.63 12.17
C LYS A 285 -6.99 -9.88 13.50
N ALA A 286 -7.08 -8.54 13.47
CA ALA A 286 -7.06 -7.70 14.67
C ALA A 286 -8.26 -7.95 15.59
N ARG A 287 -9.41 -8.35 15.05
CA ARG A 287 -10.67 -8.59 15.78
C ARG A 287 -11.05 -10.06 15.88
N ASN A 288 -10.19 -10.99 15.43
CA ASN A 288 -10.46 -12.42 15.34
C ASN A 288 -11.79 -12.76 14.62
N ASP A 289 -12.11 -11.98 13.57
CA ASP A 289 -13.32 -12.17 12.77
C ASP A 289 -12.99 -12.93 11.47
N SER A 290 -13.26 -14.24 11.49
CA SER A 290 -13.02 -15.13 10.35
C SER A 290 -13.86 -14.79 9.11
N LYS A 291 -14.99 -14.09 9.26
CA LYS A 291 -15.84 -13.65 8.13
C LYS A 291 -15.11 -12.62 7.28
N LEU A 292 -14.43 -11.64 7.93
CA LEU A 292 -13.64 -10.64 7.21
C LEU A 292 -12.45 -11.29 6.49
N VAL A 293 -11.75 -12.21 7.15
CA VAL A 293 -10.63 -12.94 6.53
C VAL A 293 -11.10 -13.76 5.32
N ARG A 294 -12.25 -14.44 5.45
CA ARG A 294 -12.85 -15.17 4.32
C ARG A 294 -13.26 -14.23 3.20
N ALA A 295 -13.90 -13.10 3.51
CA ALA A 295 -14.30 -12.09 2.53
C ALA A 295 -13.09 -11.51 1.80
N ALA A 296 -11.98 -11.22 2.50
CA ALA A 296 -10.72 -10.80 1.90
C ALA A 296 -10.19 -11.80 0.87
N ASN A 297 -10.15 -13.08 1.24
CA ASN A 297 -9.69 -14.15 0.34
C ASN A 297 -10.60 -14.33 -0.88
N ILE A 298 -11.92 -14.24 -0.69
CA ILE A 298 -12.89 -14.32 -1.81
C ILE A 298 -12.69 -13.13 -2.75
N LEU A 299 -12.53 -11.92 -2.22
CA LEU A 299 -12.30 -10.73 -3.03
C LEU A 299 -11.01 -10.85 -3.87
N GLU A 300 -9.90 -11.25 -3.27
CA GLU A 300 -8.63 -11.45 -3.98
C GLU A 300 -8.77 -12.48 -5.11
N ARG A 301 -9.30 -13.68 -4.79
CA ARG A 301 -9.54 -14.73 -5.79
C ARG A 301 -10.47 -14.27 -6.93
N SER A 302 -11.46 -13.44 -6.62
CA SER A 302 -12.40 -12.92 -7.62
C SER A 302 -11.74 -11.92 -8.56
N VAL A 303 -10.89 -11.05 -8.03
CA VAL A 303 -10.06 -10.14 -8.84
C VAL A 303 -9.15 -10.95 -9.77
N GLU A 304 -8.42 -11.93 -9.22
CA GLU A 304 -7.55 -12.82 -10.01
C GLU A 304 -8.32 -13.59 -11.10
N ALA A 305 -9.53 -14.07 -10.80
CA ALA A 305 -10.35 -14.78 -11.76
C ALA A 305 -10.81 -13.86 -12.92
N VAL A 306 -11.18 -12.60 -12.66
CA VAL A 306 -11.54 -11.65 -13.72
C VAL A 306 -10.34 -11.34 -14.61
N LEU A 307 -9.17 -11.09 -13.99
CA LEU A 307 -7.92 -10.85 -14.73
C LEU A 307 -7.52 -12.06 -15.60
N SER A 308 -7.62 -13.27 -15.03
CA SER A 308 -7.31 -14.54 -15.71
C SER A 308 -8.24 -14.81 -16.89
N ASP A 309 -9.53 -14.50 -16.77
CA ASP A 309 -10.50 -14.66 -17.85
C ASP A 309 -10.19 -13.77 -19.05
N GLY A 310 -9.52 -12.63 -18.84
CA GLY A 310 -9.07 -11.70 -19.87
C GLY A 310 -10.18 -11.01 -20.68
N LYS A 311 -11.45 -11.17 -20.28
CA LYS A 311 -12.62 -10.66 -21.05
C LYS A 311 -13.01 -9.24 -20.66
N VAL A 312 -12.77 -8.84 -19.40
CA VAL A 312 -13.17 -7.54 -18.84
C VAL A 312 -11.92 -6.90 -18.27
N LEU A 313 -11.07 -6.35 -19.14
CA LEU A 313 -9.82 -5.68 -18.78
C LEU A 313 -9.91 -4.18 -19.07
N THR A 314 -9.36 -3.38 -18.19
CA THR A 314 -9.24 -1.92 -18.37
C THR A 314 -8.17 -1.56 -19.40
N PRO A 315 -8.14 -0.31 -19.93
CA PRO A 315 -7.21 0.09 -20.99
C PRO A 315 -5.71 -0.10 -20.63
N ASP A 316 -5.31 0.13 -19.40
CA ASP A 316 -3.93 -0.10 -18.93
C ASP A 316 -3.51 -1.57 -19.00
N LEU A 317 -4.48 -2.49 -18.96
CA LEU A 317 -4.29 -3.93 -19.14
C LEU A 317 -4.50 -4.40 -20.59
N GLY A 318 -4.69 -3.46 -21.52
CA GLY A 318 -4.88 -3.74 -22.93
C GLY A 318 -6.32 -4.09 -23.34
N GLY A 319 -7.30 -3.86 -22.47
CA GLY A 319 -8.73 -4.03 -22.73
C GLY A 319 -9.44 -2.71 -23.06
N SER A 320 -10.77 -2.74 -23.00
CA SER A 320 -11.64 -1.57 -23.21
C SER A 320 -12.75 -1.46 -22.16
N ALA A 321 -12.70 -2.27 -21.11
CA ALA A 321 -13.69 -2.24 -20.05
C ALA A 321 -13.56 -0.98 -19.21
N THR A 322 -14.69 -0.47 -18.74
CA THR A 322 -14.70 0.61 -17.75
C THR A 322 -14.42 0.07 -16.33
N CYS A 323 -14.02 0.95 -15.44
CA CYS A 323 -13.89 0.65 -14.01
C CYS A 323 -15.16 -0.03 -13.45
N GLY A 324 -16.34 0.50 -13.78
CA GLY A 324 -17.61 -0.07 -13.36
C GLY A 324 -17.83 -1.50 -13.89
N MET A 325 -17.54 -1.75 -15.16
CA MET A 325 -17.65 -3.09 -15.76
C MET A 325 -16.71 -4.09 -15.07
N PHE A 326 -15.50 -3.68 -14.76
CA PHE A 326 -14.55 -4.52 -14.03
C PHE A 326 -15.08 -4.90 -12.65
N VAL A 327 -15.58 -3.92 -11.87
CA VAL A 327 -16.13 -4.15 -10.52
C VAL A 327 -17.34 -5.07 -10.56
N GLU A 328 -18.25 -4.93 -11.54
CA GLU A 328 -19.40 -5.84 -11.70
C GLU A 328 -18.95 -7.26 -12.08
N ALA A 329 -17.90 -7.42 -12.88
CA ALA A 329 -17.32 -8.73 -13.16
C ALA A 329 -16.74 -9.37 -11.89
N VAL A 330 -16.03 -8.59 -11.05
CA VAL A 330 -15.53 -9.06 -9.74
C VAL A 330 -16.69 -9.47 -8.84
N LYS A 331 -17.74 -8.67 -8.75
CA LYS A 331 -18.96 -8.98 -7.99
C LYS A 331 -19.60 -10.30 -8.43
N SER A 332 -19.68 -10.53 -9.73
CA SER A 332 -20.20 -11.79 -10.29
C SER A 332 -19.33 -13.01 -9.91
N LYS A 333 -18.00 -12.86 -9.88
CA LYS A 333 -17.08 -13.92 -9.41
C LYS A 333 -17.23 -14.18 -7.92
N ILE A 334 -17.37 -13.12 -7.10
CA ILE A 334 -17.64 -13.27 -5.65
C ILE A 334 -18.89 -14.11 -5.44
N ALA A 335 -19.99 -13.79 -6.12
CA ALA A 335 -21.25 -14.54 -6.01
C ALA A 335 -21.10 -16.03 -6.38
N ALA A 336 -20.17 -16.35 -7.29
CA ALA A 336 -19.89 -17.74 -7.67
C ALA A 336 -18.97 -18.48 -6.67
N PHE A 337 -18.23 -17.78 -5.82
CA PHE A 337 -17.29 -18.36 -4.85
C PHE A 337 -17.83 -18.42 -3.41
N LEU A 338 -18.96 -17.77 -3.12
CA LEU A 338 -19.67 -17.83 -1.84
C LEU A 338 -20.40 -19.17 -1.65
#